data_f642653a580c4c64e0ba9820e2c39a13
#
_entry.id   f642653a580c4c64e0ba9820e2c39a13
#
_cell.length_a   1.000
_cell.length_b   1.000
_cell.length_c   1.000
_cell.angle_alpha   90.00
_cell.angle_beta   90.00
_cell.angle_gamma   90.00
#
_symmetry.space_group_name_H-M   'P 1'
#
loop_
_entity.id
_entity.type
_entity.pdbx_description
1 polymer ?
#
loop_
_entity_poly.entity_id
_entity_poly.type
_entity_poly.pdbx_seq_one_letter_code
_entity_poly.pdbx_strand_id
1 'polypeptide(L)'
;MSENYLFRQYDTGDYIRIAEEAARWIKTTERKTPHGKRWDQSPDSKEDFSDYPMLTEKSIYGGSAGIGLFYLRLYQVTKKDEYLQEAKAAADDIIATDEGTAFYVNTLKNSKGCEDKRVHVKNMPGWIIGYYNGPTGSAHLILKLYELTQEQRYRDYVLKAADDVLAASQKTADGIHWSEQNDVCGDAGFAVFLISAWEISKDQKYLDAARELGRFVVSKGRDAPKGGRYWNVVDLTIIDFPEDVFWVNFAHGTSGVGWIFAVLYQATRDELFLNAARDAADYLMALAVGDDDAVLVPYLDSLERGPSTEFYYLSTCHGPSGTSLVFEALYKITGEKRYLDFVRRLSRGIIRAGAPEHFSRGYWPSHALCCGTPGLLENFVAVYRLTGEQEFLDYAKRTADTVIGFSHVDDVADNIYKTENARRWLGNWWRTIPQDVHTYTGLYIGTAGNAWSLLSLVGALKDEKYVDTPERSYH
;
A
#
# COMPACT_ATOMS: atom_id res chain seq x y z
N MET A 1 -31.46 -26.30 -6.14
CA MET A 1 -31.41 -25.29 -5.06
C MET A 1 -30.51 -24.20 -5.57
N SER A 2 -31.05 -23.00 -5.71
CA SER A 2 -30.31 -21.90 -6.33
C SER A 2 -29.10 -21.50 -5.46
N GLU A 3 -27.97 -21.26 -6.08
CA GLU A 3 -26.71 -20.78 -5.45
C GLU A 3 -26.87 -19.50 -4.61
N ASN A 4 -28.07 -18.94 -4.56
CA ASN A 4 -28.39 -17.67 -3.92
C ASN A 4 -28.49 -17.69 -2.38
N TYR A 5 -28.21 -18.81 -1.73
CA TYR A 5 -28.35 -18.90 -0.27
C TYR A 5 -27.14 -18.49 0.55
N LEU A 6 -25.96 -18.31 -0.08
CA LEU A 6 -24.72 -18.10 0.66
C LEU A 6 -24.18 -16.66 0.59
N PHE A 7 -24.58 -15.85 -0.39
CA PHE A 7 -24.08 -14.49 -0.54
C PHE A 7 -25.23 -13.50 -0.70
N ARG A 8 -25.22 -12.49 0.17
CA ARG A 8 -26.11 -11.36 0.02
C ARG A 8 -25.63 -10.54 -1.19
N GLN A 9 -26.50 -10.33 -2.15
CA GLN A 9 -26.16 -9.44 -3.27
C GLN A 9 -26.26 -7.99 -2.80
N TYR A 10 -25.11 -7.31 -2.77
CA TYR A 10 -25.03 -5.88 -2.54
C TYR A 10 -24.96 -5.15 -3.89
N ASP A 11 -25.62 -4.01 -3.97
CA ASP A 11 -25.50 -3.10 -5.13
C ASP A 11 -24.53 -1.96 -4.85
N THR A 12 -24.33 -1.09 -5.86
CA THR A 12 -23.45 0.07 -5.72
C THR A 12 -23.92 1.06 -4.66
N GLY A 13 -25.21 1.17 -4.41
CA GLY A 13 -25.78 2.00 -3.37
C GLY A 13 -25.45 1.45 -1.96
N ASP A 14 -25.50 0.15 -1.81
CA ASP A 14 -25.11 -0.54 -0.56
C ASP A 14 -23.63 -0.32 -0.25
N TYR A 15 -22.72 -0.50 -1.22
CA TYR A 15 -21.29 -0.28 -1.02
C TYR A 15 -21.00 1.16 -0.61
N ILE A 16 -21.65 2.15 -1.23
CA ILE A 16 -21.52 3.57 -0.87
C ILE A 16 -22.04 3.82 0.54
N ARG A 17 -23.23 3.31 0.88
CA ARG A 17 -23.81 3.45 2.23
C ARG A 17 -22.90 2.85 3.30
N ILE A 18 -22.31 1.68 3.06
CA ILE A 18 -21.37 1.03 3.98
C ILE A 18 -20.10 1.86 4.15
N ALA A 19 -19.59 2.47 3.06
CA ALA A 19 -18.44 3.37 3.17
C ALA A 19 -18.78 4.65 3.96
N GLU A 20 -20.00 5.18 3.84
CA GLU A 20 -20.47 6.30 4.67
C GLU A 20 -20.65 5.90 6.14
N GLU A 21 -21.07 4.67 6.42
CA GLU A 21 -21.12 4.13 7.78
C GLU A 21 -19.71 4.04 8.39
N ALA A 22 -18.71 3.64 7.60
CA ALA A 22 -17.31 3.65 8.00
C ALA A 22 -16.80 5.06 8.29
N ALA A 23 -17.13 6.04 7.43
CA ALA A 23 -16.79 7.44 7.62
C ALA A 23 -17.38 8.00 8.91
N ARG A 24 -18.63 7.62 9.27
CA ARG A 24 -19.24 8.01 10.53
C ARG A 24 -18.49 7.47 11.74
N TRP A 25 -18.06 6.20 11.69
CA TRP A 25 -17.26 5.63 12.77
C TRP A 25 -15.88 6.32 12.87
N ILE A 26 -15.16 6.50 11.77
CA ILE A 26 -13.86 7.19 11.75
C ILE A 26 -13.99 8.59 12.35
N LYS A 27 -15.07 9.30 12.05
CA LYS A 27 -15.33 10.62 12.60
C LYS A 27 -15.41 10.65 14.13
N THR A 28 -15.81 9.56 14.79
CA THR A 28 -15.85 9.48 16.26
C THR A 28 -14.47 9.45 16.90
N THR A 29 -13.43 9.12 16.13
CA THR A 29 -12.05 9.03 16.59
C THR A 29 -11.23 10.29 16.28
N GLU A 30 -11.90 11.35 15.76
CA GLU A 30 -11.24 12.59 15.38
C GLU A 30 -10.69 13.34 16.59
N ARG A 31 -9.51 13.90 16.41
CA ARG A 31 -8.88 14.87 17.32
C ARG A 31 -8.71 16.19 16.58
N LYS A 32 -9.35 17.23 17.10
CA LYS A 32 -9.17 18.59 16.58
C LYS A 32 -7.80 19.11 16.99
N THR A 33 -7.11 19.74 16.04
CA THR A 33 -5.84 20.43 16.27
C THR A 33 -6.02 21.94 16.01
N PRO A 34 -5.06 22.79 16.37
CA PRO A 34 -5.14 24.22 16.04
C PRO A 34 -5.18 24.49 14.52
N HIS A 35 -4.76 23.55 13.69
CA HIS A 35 -4.60 23.72 12.24
C HIS A 35 -5.56 22.87 11.41
N GLY A 36 -6.16 21.83 11.98
CA GLY A 36 -7.03 20.92 11.27
C GLY A 36 -7.48 19.75 12.12
N LYS A 37 -7.26 18.51 11.61
CA LYS A 37 -7.69 17.29 12.30
C LYS A 37 -6.68 16.16 12.15
N ARG A 38 -6.69 15.30 13.18
CA ARG A 38 -6.09 13.95 13.20
C ARG A 38 -7.12 12.95 13.68
N TRP A 39 -6.80 11.69 13.53
CA TRP A 39 -7.62 10.58 14.04
C TRP A 39 -6.75 9.62 14.83
N ASP A 40 -7.31 9.06 15.90
CA ASP A 40 -6.63 8.02 16.65
C ASP A 40 -6.48 6.78 15.78
N GLN A 41 -5.26 6.25 15.68
CA GLN A 41 -4.96 5.11 14.82
C GLN A 41 -5.59 3.80 15.33
N SER A 42 -5.64 3.62 16.64
CA SER A 42 -6.22 2.46 17.31
C SER A 42 -6.91 2.90 18.60
N PRO A 43 -8.14 3.45 18.49
CA PRO A 43 -8.81 4.15 19.60
C PRO A 43 -9.21 3.25 20.78
N ASP A 44 -9.29 1.94 20.57
CA ASP A 44 -9.63 0.93 21.58
C ASP A 44 -8.41 0.13 22.09
N SER A 45 -7.22 0.42 21.58
CA SER A 45 -5.99 -0.17 22.10
C SER A 45 -5.62 0.43 23.45
N LYS A 46 -5.19 -0.45 24.34
CA LYS A 46 -4.58 -0.05 25.62
C LYS A 46 -3.06 0.01 25.56
N GLU A 47 -2.48 -0.39 24.44
CA GLU A 47 -1.05 -0.35 24.24
C GLU A 47 -0.60 1.08 23.99
N ASP A 48 0.47 1.45 24.67
CA ASP A 48 1.19 2.68 24.39
C ASP A 48 2.09 2.41 23.19
N PHE A 49 1.68 2.93 22.02
CA PHE A 49 2.52 2.90 20.81
C PHE A 49 3.61 3.99 20.87
N SER A 50 4.03 4.41 22.06
CA SER A 50 4.90 5.56 22.31
C SER A 50 6.26 5.47 21.62
N ASP A 51 6.72 4.28 21.28
CA ASP A 51 8.00 4.11 20.56
C ASP A 51 7.93 4.59 19.09
N TYR A 52 6.72 4.65 18.49
CA TYR A 52 6.51 5.07 17.09
C TYR A 52 5.41 6.10 16.82
N PRO A 53 4.65 6.62 17.79
CA PRO A 53 3.34 7.25 17.53
C PRO A 53 3.44 8.52 16.71
N MET A 54 4.44 9.32 16.90
CA MET A 54 4.54 10.64 16.26
C MET A 54 4.88 10.55 14.76
N LEU A 55 5.65 9.55 14.35
CA LEU A 55 6.09 9.40 12.97
C LEU A 55 5.00 8.84 12.07
N THR A 56 4.12 7.98 12.60
CA THR A 56 3.08 7.31 11.81
C THR A 56 1.72 7.99 11.83
N GLU A 57 1.46 8.90 12.77
CA GLU A 57 0.15 9.59 12.90
C GLU A 57 -0.28 10.37 11.65
N LYS A 58 0.67 10.86 10.86
CA LYS A 58 0.43 11.59 9.61
C LYS A 58 0.53 10.71 8.38
N SER A 59 0.93 9.45 8.52
CA SER A 59 1.27 8.56 7.41
C SER A 59 0.06 8.25 6.51
N ILE A 60 0.36 7.85 5.27
CA ILE A 60 -0.65 7.28 4.38
C ILE A 60 -1.06 5.87 4.83
N TYR A 61 -0.18 5.16 5.54
CA TYR A 61 -0.40 3.78 5.94
C TYR A 61 -1.48 3.67 7.02
N GLY A 62 -1.25 4.24 8.18
CA GLY A 62 -2.16 4.16 9.33
C GLY A 62 -2.70 5.49 9.82
N GLY A 63 -2.19 6.60 9.29
CA GLY A 63 -2.42 7.94 9.81
C GLY A 63 -3.39 8.80 9.00
N SER A 64 -3.33 10.09 9.30
CA SER A 64 -4.29 11.10 8.80
C SER A 64 -4.26 11.27 7.28
N ALA A 65 -3.11 11.08 6.62
CA ALA A 65 -3.04 11.17 5.16
C ALA A 65 -3.84 10.06 4.47
N GLY A 66 -3.76 8.82 4.97
CA GLY A 66 -4.55 7.71 4.44
C GLY A 66 -6.05 7.90 4.67
N ILE A 67 -6.43 8.38 5.86
CA ILE A 67 -7.82 8.71 6.17
C ILE A 67 -8.32 9.86 5.29
N GLY A 68 -7.50 10.89 5.08
CA GLY A 68 -7.81 11.99 4.16
C GLY A 68 -8.02 11.53 2.72
N LEU A 69 -7.23 10.57 2.22
CA LEU A 69 -7.43 9.96 0.91
C LEU A 69 -8.75 9.20 0.82
N PHE A 70 -9.11 8.44 1.87
CA PHE A 70 -10.41 7.79 1.95
C PHE A 70 -11.56 8.80 1.84
N TYR A 71 -11.51 9.89 2.60
CA TYR A 71 -12.51 10.94 2.52
C TYR A 71 -12.54 11.61 1.14
N LEU A 72 -11.39 11.81 0.51
CA LEU A 72 -11.31 12.38 -0.84
C LEU A 72 -11.97 11.47 -1.88
N ARG A 73 -11.75 10.15 -1.81
CA ARG A 73 -12.45 9.16 -2.65
C ARG A 73 -13.94 9.17 -2.38
N LEU A 74 -14.35 9.18 -1.12
CA LEU A 74 -15.76 9.22 -0.74
C LEU A 74 -16.45 10.49 -1.25
N TYR A 75 -15.76 11.65 -1.22
CA TYR A 75 -16.23 12.88 -1.88
C TYR A 75 -16.42 12.69 -3.40
N GLN A 76 -15.45 12.08 -4.07
CA GLN A 76 -15.55 11.86 -5.52
C GLN A 76 -16.74 10.97 -5.89
N VAL A 77 -17.05 9.98 -5.06
CA VAL A 77 -18.18 9.05 -5.28
C VAL A 77 -19.53 9.71 -4.95
N THR A 78 -19.62 10.42 -3.82
CA THR A 78 -20.90 10.91 -3.26
C THR A 78 -21.21 12.36 -3.63
N LYS A 79 -20.20 13.16 -3.99
CA LYS A 79 -20.25 14.61 -4.19
C LYS A 79 -20.68 15.41 -2.96
N LYS A 80 -20.56 14.83 -1.77
CA LYS A 80 -20.88 15.50 -0.50
C LYS A 80 -19.67 16.30 0.01
N ASP A 81 -19.77 17.61 0.02
CA ASP A 81 -18.69 18.54 0.39
C ASP A 81 -18.10 18.28 1.78
N GLU A 82 -18.87 17.73 2.71
CA GLU A 82 -18.37 17.40 4.05
C GLU A 82 -17.13 16.50 3.99
N TYR A 83 -17.07 15.52 3.07
CA TYR A 83 -15.92 14.63 2.93
C TYR A 83 -14.69 15.34 2.34
N LEU A 84 -14.89 16.29 1.43
CA LEU A 84 -13.79 17.13 0.95
C LEU A 84 -13.22 17.99 2.09
N GLN A 85 -14.07 18.52 2.98
CA GLN A 85 -13.61 19.29 4.13
C GLN A 85 -12.82 18.43 5.12
N GLU A 86 -13.20 17.17 5.35
CA GLU A 86 -12.42 16.26 6.19
C GLU A 86 -11.03 16.00 5.58
N ALA A 87 -10.93 15.73 4.26
CA ALA A 87 -9.66 15.56 3.58
C ALA A 87 -8.77 16.82 3.66
N LYS A 88 -9.36 18.01 3.49
CA LYS A 88 -8.66 19.30 3.64
C LYS A 88 -8.17 19.51 5.07
N ALA A 89 -8.97 19.18 6.06
CA ALA A 89 -8.59 19.34 7.48
C ALA A 89 -7.41 18.42 7.86
N ALA A 90 -7.33 17.21 7.29
CA ALA A 90 -6.15 16.35 7.43
C ALA A 90 -4.91 17.01 6.82
N ALA A 91 -5.04 17.51 5.59
CA ALA A 91 -3.93 18.15 4.88
C ALA A 91 -3.43 19.43 5.58
N ASP A 92 -4.35 20.24 6.10
CA ASP A 92 -4.02 21.48 6.81
C ASP A 92 -3.20 21.21 8.07
N ASP A 93 -3.55 20.18 8.85
CA ASP A 93 -2.74 19.76 9.99
C ASP A 93 -1.38 19.20 9.59
N ILE A 94 -1.33 18.37 8.54
CA ILE A 94 -0.06 17.83 8.03
C ILE A 94 0.87 18.96 7.58
N ILE A 95 0.38 19.91 6.80
CA ILE A 95 1.16 21.06 6.31
C ILE A 95 1.71 21.89 7.48
N ALA A 96 0.88 22.17 8.46
CA ALA A 96 1.24 23.04 9.58
C ALA A 96 2.22 22.39 10.57
N THR A 97 2.27 21.06 10.62
CA THR A 97 3.07 20.31 11.59
C THR A 97 4.16 19.46 10.95
N ASP A 98 4.45 19.67 9.67
CA ASP A 98 5.52 18.97 8.96
C ASP A 98 6.91 19.38 9.48
N GLU A 99 7.70 18.40 9.86
CA GLU A 99 9.06 18.58 10.40
C GLU A 99 10.14 18.39 9.32
N GLY A 100 9.71 18.05 8.10
CA GLY A 100 10.57 17.81 6.95
C GLY A 100 11.36 16.49 7.00
N THR A 101 11.81 16.02 5.84
CA THR A 101 12.48 14.72 5.69
C THR A 101 13.73 14.56 6.55
N ALA A 102 14.50 15.63 6.75
CA ALA A 102 15.73 15.61 7.56
C ALA A 102 15.47 15.21 9.02
N PHE A 103 14.33 15.62 9.60
CA PHE A 103 13.94 15.23 10.95
C PHE A 103 13.75 13.71 11.02
N TYR A 104 13.01 13.11 10.09
CA TYR A 104 12.77 11.68 10.05
C TYR A 104 14.06 10.87 9.83
N VAL A 105 14.95 11.31 8.92
CA VAL A 105 16.26 10.67 8.69
C VAL A 105 17.14 10.73 9.94
N ASN A 106 17.17 11.85 10.66
CA ASN A 106 17.92 11.99 11.89
C ASN A 106 17.33 11.14 13.03
N THR A 107 16.00 11.09 13.13
CA THR A 107 15.32 10.23 14.10
C THR A 107 15.66 8.76 13.84
N LEU A 108 15.63 8.32 12.58
CA LEU A 108 16.04 6.97 12.20
C LEU A 108 17.49 6.67 12.64
N LYS A 109 18.43 7.56 12.33
CA LYS A 109 19.85 7.40 12.71
C LYS A 109 20.07 7.33 14.22
N ASN A 110 19.25 8.01 15.00
CA ASN A 110 19.36 8.13 16.45
C ASN A 110 18.53 7.07 17.22
N SER A 111 17.70 6.29 16.54
CA SER A 111 16.77 5.35 17.15
C SER A 111 17.37 3.98 17.50
N LYS A 112 18.66 3.92 17.79
CA LYS A 112 19.32 2.66 18.15
C LYS A 112 18.65 2.01 19.36
N GLY A 113 18.16 0.77 19.18
CA GLY A 113 17.55 -0.03 20.24
C GLY A 113 16.02 0.10 20.35
N CYS A 114 15.33 0.86 19.49
CA CYS A 114 13.88 0.78 19.38
C CYS A 114 13.44 -0.63 18.93
N GLU A 115 12.45 -1.19 19.58
CA GLU A 115 11.88 -2.49 19.24
C GLU A 115 10.40 -2.34 18.93
N ASP A 116 9.97 -2.79 17.76
CA ASP A 116 8.54 -2.97 17.45
C ASP A 116 8.20 -4.46 17.63
N LYS A 117 7.52 -4.78 18.73
CA LYS A 117 7.14 -6.15 19.07
C LYS A 117 6.10 -6.74 18.11
N ARG A 118 5.32 -5.89 17.42
CA ARG A 118 4.27 -6.35 16.48
C ARG A 118 4.85 -7.00 15.25
N VAL A 119 5.98 -6.48 14.77
CA VAL A 119 6.67 -6.97 13.56
C VAL A 119 8.02 -7.58 13.84
N HIS A 120 8.39 -7.73 15.12
CA HIS A 120 9.67 -8.30 15.57
C HIS A 120 10.91 -7.61 14.96
N VAL A 121 10.91 -6.29 14.90
CA VAL A 121 12.01 -5.49 14.38
C VAL A 121 12.79 -4.86 15.51
N LYS A 122 14.10 -5.06 15.52
CA LYS A 122 15.05 -4.31 16.36
C LYS A 122 15.54 -3.10 15.58
N ASN A 123 15.60 -1.98 16.20
CA ASN A 123 15.88 -0.68 15.62
C ASN A 123 14.74 -0.18 14.70
N MET A 124 14.67 1.13 14.54
CA MET A 124 13.70 1.75 13.65
C MET A 124 14.06 1.44 12.20
N PRO A 125 13.22 0.75 11.44
CA PRO A 125 13.54 0.39 10.07
C PRO A 125 13.43 1.58 9.12
N GLY A 126 14.11 1.51 7.97
CA GLY A 126 14.09 2.55 6.94
C GLY A 126 12.70 2.87 6.38
N TRP A 127 11.75 1.94 6.44
CA TRP A 127 10.37 2.19 5.99
C TRP A 127 9.67 3.33 6.75
N ILE A 128 10.14 3.73 7.95
CA ILE A 128 9.54 4.82 8.73
C ILE A 128 9.69 6.17 8.03
N ILE A 129 10.71 6.34 7.22
CA ILE A 129 10.94 7.54 6.43
C ILE A 129 10.43 7.40 5.00
N GLY A 130 10.16 6.18 4.56
CA GLY A 130 9.75 5.84 3.20
C GLY A 130 8.32 6.27 2.87
N TYR A 131 7.90 5.93 1.65
CA TYR A 131 6.68 6.47 1.07
C TYR A 131 5.41 6.17 1.87
N TYR A 132 5.29 4.98 2.47
CA TYR A 132 4.05 4.60 3.16
C TYR A 132 3.91 5.18 4.57
N ASN A 133 5.01 5.34 5.30
CA ASN A 133 4.99 5.80 6.68
C ASN A 133 5.58 7.19 6.88
N GLY A 134 6.40 7.65 5.96
CA GLY A 134 7.11 8.91 6.04
C GLY A 134 6.38 10.11 5.41
N PRO A 135 7.08 11.24 5.35
CA PRO A 135 6.50 12.52 4.94
C PRO A 135 6.06 12.56 3.48
N THR A 136 6.71 11.80 2.60
CA THR A 136 6.35 11.75 1.17
C THR A 136 5.00 11.11 0.92
N GLY A 137 4.63 10.10 1.71
CA GLY A 137 3.28 9.52 1.69
C GLY A 137 2.24 10.49 2.21
N SER A 138 2.57 11.25 3.26
CA SER A 138 1.68 12.31 3.75
C SER A 138 1.45 13.38 2.68
N ALA A 139 2.50 13.76 1.95
CA ALA A 139 2.42 14.71 0.84
C ALA A 139 1.59 14.18 -0.35
N HIS A 140 1.40 12.86 -0.49
CA HIS A 140 0.55 12.30 -1.54
C HIS A 140 -0.92 12.73 -1.41
N LEU A 141 -1.49 12.77 -0.21
CA LEU A 141 -2.83 13.34 0.00
C LEU A 141 -2.90 14.78 -0.52
N ILE A 142 -1.89 15.58 -0.20
CA ILE A 142 -1.84 17.01 -0.55
C ILE A 142 -1.69 17.18 -2.05
N LEU A 143 -0.90 16.32 -2.71
CA LEU A 143 -0.83 16.24 -4.16
C LEU A 143 -2.21 15.96 -4.79
N LYS A 144 -2.94 14.97 -4.27
CA LYS A 144 -4.28 14.62 -4.78
C LYS A 144 -5.31 15.72 -4.54
N LEU A 145 -5.20 16.46 -3.44
CA LEU A 145 -5.98 17.67 -3.22
C LEU A 145 -5.62 18.78 -4.22
N TYR A 146 -4.32 18.98 -4.53
CA TYR A 146 -3.92 19.93 -5.58
C TYR A 146 -4.50 19.53 -6.95
N GLU A 147 -4.36 18.28 -7.34
CA GLU A 147 -4.90 17.78 -8.62
C GLU A 147 -6.41 18.03 -8.73
N LEU A 148 -7.15 17.88 -7.64
CA LEU A 148 -8.60 18.09 -7.62
C LEU A 148 -9.01 19.56 -7.54
N THR A 149 -8.36 20.35 -6.68
CA THR A 149 -8.82 21.71 -6.32
C THR A 149 -8.07 22.82 -7.02
N GLN A 150 -6.87 22.55 -7.51
CA GLN A 150 -5.91 23.52 -8.07
C GLN A 150 -5.52 24.63 -7.09
N GLU A 151 -5.67 24.39 -5.77
CA GLU A 151 -5.26 25.35 -4.74
C GLU A 151 -3.74 25.43 -4.67
N GLN A 152 -3.17 26.61 -4.94
CA GLN A 152 -1.72 26.83 -5.02
C GLN A 152 -0.97 26.40 -3.75
N ARG A 153 -1.54 26.60 -2.57
CA ARG A 153 -0.94 26.22 -1.28
C ARG A 153 -0.56 24.74 -1.21
N TYR A 154 -1.35 23.85 -1.82
CA TYR A 154 -1.05 22.43 -1.87
C TYR A 154 0.12 22.11 -2.78
N ARG A 155 0.19 22.77 -3.96
CA ARG A 155 1.32 22.66 -4.86
C ARG A 155 2.62 23.13 -4.19
N ASP A 156 2.56 24.27 -3.54
CA ASP A 156 3.73 24.86 -2.86
C ASP A 156 4.27 23.92 -1.77
N TYR A 157 3.36 23.29 -1.00
CA TYR A 157 3.76 22.29 -0.01
C TYR A 157 4.40 21.05 -0.63
N VAL A 158 3.81 20.47 -1.70
CA VAL A 158 4.37 19.30 -2.37
C VAL A 158 5.79 19.57 -2.88
N LEU A 159 6.00 20.74 -3.47
CA LEU A 159 7.34 21.12 -3.97
C LEU A 159 8.33 21.37 -2.83
N LYS A 160 7.89 22.01 -1.74
CA LYS A 160 8.72 22.15 -0.51
C LYS A 160 9.12 20.76 0.03
N ALA A 161 8.17 19.84 0.16
CA ALA A 161 8.44 18.50 0.65
C ALA A 161 9.42 17.74 -0.28
N ALA A 162 9.34 17.94 -1.60
CA ALA A 162 10.28 17.36 -2.55
C ALA A 162 11.69 17.97 -2.42
N ASP A 163 11.80 19.27 -2.18
CA ASP A 163 13.08 19.91 -1.89
C ASP A 163 13.68 19.42 -0.56
N ASP A 164 12.86 19.22 0.47
CA ASP A 164 13.29 18.65 1.76
C ASP A 164 13.81 17.21 1.59
N VAL A 165 13.16 16.40 0.73
CA VAL A 165 13.64 15.06 0.35
C VAL A 165 15.02 15.14 -0.29
N LEU A 166 15.20 16.00 -1.29
CA LEU A 166 16.50 16.16 -1.96
C LEU A 166 17.59 16.62 -1.00
N ALA A 167 17.30 17.60 -0.15
CA ALA A 167 18.25 18.15 0.81
C ALA A 167 18.72 17.11 1.85
N ALA A 168 17.88 16.12 2.19
CA ALA A 168 18.19 15.07 3.14
C ALA A 168 18.90 13.86 2.51
N SER A 169 19.07 13.82 1.19
CA SER A 169 19.70 12.70 0.47
C SER A 169 21.19 12.58 0.75
N GLN A 170 21.69 11.35 0.70
CA GLN A 170 23.12 11.03 0.76
C GLN A 170 23.60 10.67 -0.66
N LYS A 171 24.73 11.24 -1.09
CA LYS A 171 25.33 10.97 -2.41
C LYS A 171 26.38 9.88 -2.32
N THR A 172 26.37 8.96 -3.26
CA THR A 172 27.38 7.92 -3.47
C THR A 172 27.86 7.92 -4.93
N ALA A 173 28.80 7.05 -5.25
CA ALA A 173 29.22 6.85 -6.64
C ALA A 173 28.10 6.25 -7.52
N ASP A 174 27.19 5.48 -6.91
CA ASP A 174 26.09 4.78 -7.60
C ASP A 174 24.83 5.64 -7.72
N GLY A 175 24.72 6.76 -6.99
CA GLY A 175 23.55 7.63 -6.97
C GLY A 175 23.21 8.18 -5.59
N ILE A 176 21.91 8.37 -5.30
CA ILE A 176 21.45 8.92 -4.02
C ILE A 176 20.60 7.92 -3.25
N HIS A 177 20.63 8.02 -1.91
CA HIS A 177 19.81 7.22 -0.99
C HIS A 177 19.57 7.97 0.33
N TRP A 178 18.76 7.42 1.26
CA TRP A 178 18.47 8.02 2.58
C TRP A 178 18.72 7.05 3.73
N SER A 179 18.27 5.80 3.64
CA SER A 179 18.32 4.81 4.73
C SER A 179 19.04 3.51 4.40
N GLU A 180 19.39 3.29 3.13
CA GLU A 180 19.89 2.02 2.58
C GLU A 180 18.85 0.90 2.49
N GLN A 181 17.62 1.10 2.96
CA GLN A 181 16.52 0.18 2.71
C GLN A 181 15.96 0.40 1.30
N ASN A 182 16.32 -0.48 0.38
CA ASN A 182 16.18 -0.27 -1.07
C ASN A 182 14.83 -0.73 -1.66
N ASP A 183 13.85 -1.06 -0.84
CA ASP A 183 12.53 -1.50 -1.29
C ASP A 183 11.54 -0.33 -1.50
N VAL A 184 10.33 -0.66 -1.96
CA VAL A 184 9.26 0.32 -2.21
C VAL A 184 8.77 1.01 -0.92
N CYS A 185 8.86 0.34 0.22
CA CYS A 185 8.53 0.92 1.51
C CYS A 185 9.64 1.81 2.07
N GLY A 186 10.87 1.62 1.62
CA GLY A 186 12.06 2.42 1.96
C GLY A 186 12.42 3.44 0.88
N ASP A 187 13.71 3.50 0.56
CA ASP A 187 14.29 4.53 -0.32
C ASP A 187 13.74 4.52 -1.74
N ALA A 188 13.49 3.32 -2.34
CA ALA A 188 12.99 3.25 -3.71
C ALA A 188 11.62 3.94 -3.87
N GLY A 189 10.81 3.96 -2.83
CA GLY A 189 9.50 4.64 -2.85
C GLY A 189 9.59 6.15 -3.08
N PHE A 190 10.70 6.80 -2.72
CA PHE A 190 10.88 8.23 -2.98
C PHE A 190 10.86 8.57 -4.49
N ALA A 191 11.21 7.62 -5.37
CA ALA A 191 11.15 7.84 -6.82
C ALA A 191 9.75 8.26 -7.27
N VAL A 192 8.72 7.63 -6.74
CA VAL A 192 7.30 7.92 -7.04
C VAL A 192 6.96 9.37 -6.71
N PHE A 193 7.36 9.84 -5.53
CA PHE A 193 7.09 11.20 -5.09
C PHE A 193 7.89 12.25 -5.89
N LEU A 194 9.16 11.98 -6.18
CA LEU A 194 10.00 12.87 -6.99
C LEU A 194 9.48 12.99 -8.42
N ILE A 195 9.00 11.90 -9.03
CA ILE A 195 8.35 11.93 -10.34
C ILE A 195 7.07 12.79 -10.28
N SER A 196 6.24 12.65 -9.25
CA SER A 196 5.05 13.49 -9.08
C SER A 196 5.40 14.99 -8.94
N ALA A 197 6.46 15.31 -8.19
CA ALA A 197 6.92 16.68 -8.07
C ALA A 197 7.42 17.24 -9.42
N TRP A 198 8.09 16.42 -10.23
CA TRP A 198 8.46 16.79 -11.60
C TRP A 198 7.21 17.00 -12.48
N GLU A 199 6.23 16.14 -12.40
CA GLU A 199 5.00 16.23 -13.21
C GLU A 199 4.24 17.54 -12.98
N ILE A 200 4.15 18.01 -11.73
CA ILE A 200 3.44 19.25 -11.40
C ILE A 200 4.29 20.51 -11.59
N SER A 201 5.62 20.42 -11.51
CA SER A 201 6.51 21.58 -11.59
C SER A 201 7.21 21.73 -12.94
N LYS A 202 7.46 20.60 -13.62
CA LYS A 202 8.35 20.47 -14.78
C LYS A 202 9.82 20.84 -14.47
N ASP A 203 10.18 20.94 -13.17
CA ASP A 203 11.57 21.15 -12.76
C ASP A 203 12.36 19.85 -12.88
N GLN A 204 13.34 19.85 -13.77
CA GLN A 204 14.15 18.69 -14.14
C GLN A 204 14.93 18.11 -12.96
N LYS A 205 15.25 18.92 -11.93
CA LYS A 205 15.98 18.45 -10.75
C LYS A 205 15.33 17.23 -10.06
N TYR A 206 13.99 17.17 -10.04
CA TYR A 206 13.26 16.07 -9.41
C TYR A 206 13.35 14.79 -10.23
N LEU A 207 13.22 14.88 -11.55
CA LEU A 207 13.37 13.73 -12.43
C LEU A 207 14.80 13.19 -12.45
N ASP A 208 15.79 14.09 -12.41
CA ASP A 208 17.21 13.72 -12.33
C ASP A 208 17.52 13.00 -11.01
N ALA A 209 16.97 13.51 -9.89
CA ALA A 209 17.11 12.84 -8.60
C ALA A 209 16.41 11.47 -8.56
N ALA A 210 15.20 11.34 -9.13
CA ALA A 210 14.54 10.04 -9.27
C ALA A 210 15.40 9.05 -10.10
N ARG A 211 16.08 9.56 -11.16
CA ARG A 211 16.99 8.75 -11.97
C ARG A 211 18.24 8.34 -11.19
N GLU A 212 18.85 9.25 -10.40
CA GLU A 212 20.01 8.93 -9.54
C GLU A 212 19.64 7.89 -8.47
N LEU A 213 18.49 8.03 -7.82
CA LEU A 213 17.97 7.01 -6.90
C LEU A 213 17.76 5.68 -7.60
N GLY A 214 17.13 5.69 -8.79
CA GLY A 214 16.91 4.46 -9.56
C GLY A 214 18.21 3.74 -9.90
N ARG A 215 19.27 4.46 -10.28
CA ARG A 215 20.60 3.89 -10.55
C ARG A 215 21.22 3.27 -9.29
N PHE A 216 21.09 3.96 -8.16
CA PHE A 216 21.53 3.41 -6.87
C PHE A 216 20.82 2.08 -6.57
N VAL A 217 19.49 2.02 -6.72
CA VAL A 217 18.74 0.79 -6.48
C VAL A 217 19.12 -0.30 -7.48
N VAL A 218 19.30 0.02 -8.78
CA VAL A 218 19.76 -0.95 -9.80
C VAL A 218 21.12 -1.57 -9.41
N SER A 219 22.04 -0.76 -8.85
CA SER A 219 23.37 -1.25 -8.44
C SER A 219 23.32 -2.30 -7.33
N LYS A 220 22.23 -2.36 -6.55
CA LYS A 220 22.05 -3.34 -5.45
C LYS A 220 21.48 -4.68 -5.92
N GLY A 221 21.04 -4.79 -7.17
CA GLY A 221 20.52 -6.05 -7.73
C GLY A 221 21.58 -7.11 -7.86
N ARG A 222 21.19 -8.38 -7.67
CA ARG A 222 22.03 -9.56 -7.76
C ARG A 222 21.45 -10.53 -8.77
N ASP A 223 22.32 -11.21 -9.55
CA ASP A 223 21.89 -12.22 -10.50
C ASP A 223 21.30 -13.42 -9.77
N ALA A 224 20.17 -13.91 -10.24
CA ALA A 224 19.51 -15.09 -9.69
C ALA A 224 19.92 -16.37 -10.42
N PRO A 225 20.09 -17.52 -9.72
CA PRO A 225 20.55 -18.77 -10.33
C PRO A 225 19.63 -19.30 -11.45
N LYS A 226 18.33 -18.98 -11.39
CA LYS A 226 17.31 -19.43 -12.35
C LYS A 226 16.98 -18.40 -13.44
N GLY A 227 17.69 -17.29 -13.48
CA GLY A 227 17.48 -16.18 -14.40
C GLY A 227 16.86 -14.96 -13.76
N GLY A 228 17.04 -13.81 -14.41
CA GLY A 228 16.66 -12.50 -13.87
C GLY A 228 17.58 -12.03 -12.74
N ARG A 229 17.15 -10.97 -12.08
CA ARG A 229 17.84 -10.37 -10.91
C ARG A 229 16.89 -10.16 -9.77
N TYR A 230 17.40 -10.24 -8.55
CA TYR A 230 16.64 -10.00 -7.33
C TYR A 230 17.26 -8.86 -6.51
N TRP A 231 16.42 -8.22 -5.74
CA TRP A 231 16.77 -7.19 -4.76
C TRP A 231 16.28 -7.63 -3.40
N ASN A 232 17.19 -7.85 -2.48
CA ASN A 232 16.86 -8.15 -1.10
C ASN A 232 17.00 -6.89 -0.23
N VAL A 233 16.15 -6.78 0.75
CA VAL A 233 16.23 -5.72 1.77
C VAL A 233 17.15 -6.22 2.86
N VAL A 234 18.36 -5.68 2.90
CA VAL A 234 19.48 -6.23 3.68
C VAL A 234 19.41 -5.91 5.18
N ASP A 235 18.65 -4.88 5.59
CA ASP A 235 18.77 -4.30 6.93
C ASP A 235 17.53 -4.37 7.84
N LEU A 236 16.54 -5.14 7.46
CA LEU A 236 15.51 -5.47 8.42
C LEU A 236 16.11 -6.51 9.38
N THR A 237 16.66 -6.05 10.48
CA THR A 237 16.94 -6.88 11.64
C THR A 237 15.62 -7.40 12.20
N ILE A 238 14.96 -8.25 11.41
CA ILE A 238 13.82 -9.00 11.89
C ILE A 238 14.39 -10.08 12.80
N ILE A 239 13.93 -10.03 14.02
CA ILE A 239 14.23 -11.06 14.99
C ILE A 239 13.68 -12.36 14.38
N ASP A 240 14.52 -13.41 14.33
CA ASP A 240 14.18 -14.75 13.87
C ASP A 240 14.25 -15.06 12.36
N PHE A 241 14.69 -14.13 11.51
CA PHE A 241 15.04 -14.51 10.13
C PHE A 241 16.53 -14.87 10.02
N PRO A 242 16.86 -16.02 9.42
CA PRO A 242 18.24 -16.32 9.04
C PRO A 242 18.76 -15.29 8.02
N GLU A 243 20.06 -14.97 8.09
CA GLU A 243 20.69 -13.94 7.24
C GLU A 243 20.56 -14.19 5.72
N ASP A 244 20.38 -15.47 5.33
CA ASP A 244 20.23 -15.88 3.92
C ASP A 244 18.80 -15.81 3.40
N VAL A 245 17.80 -15.45 4.25
CA VAL A 245 16.38 -15.40 3.90
C VAL A 245 15.93 -13.98 3.61
N PHE A 246 15.16 -13.80 2.55
CA PHE A 246 14.63 -12.49 2.15
C PHE A 246 13.24 -12.58 1.53
N TRP A 247 12.54 -11.46 1.55
CA TRP A 247 11.23 -11.32 0.89
C TRP A 247 11.40 -11.13 -0.61
N VAL A 248 10.43 -11.63 -1.38
CA VAL A 248 10.44 -11.53 -2.84
C VAL A 248 9.33 -10.64 -3.39
N ASN A 249 8.27 -10.43 -2.61
CA ASN A 249 7.04 -9.78 -3.05
C ASN A 249 7.09 -8.24 -2.90
N PHE A 250 5.92 -7.57 -2.93
CA PHE A 250 5.83 -6.14 -3.20
C PHE A 250 6.44 -5.25 -2.11
N ALA A 251 6.03 -5.40 -0.85
CA ALA A 251 6.38 -4.41 0.17
C ALA A 251 7.90 -4.29 0.44
N HIS A 252 8.58 -5.44 0.52
CA HIS A 252 9.99 -5.49 0.94
C HIS A 252 10.85 -6.35 0.01
N GLY A 253 10.45 -6.56 -1.23
CA GLY A 253 11.16 -7.47 -2.13
C GLY A 253 11.23 -7.01 -3.58
N THR A 254 11.71 -7.92 -4.39
CA THR A 254 12.01 -7.70 -5.81
C THR A 254 10.81 -7.21 -6.61
N SER A 255 9.60 -7.64 -6.29
CA SER A 255 8.40 -7.22 -7.02
C SER A 255 8.14 -5.71 -6.90
N GLY A 256 8.22 -5.15 -5.69
CA GLY A 256 8.04 -3.71 -5.49
C GLY A 256 9.16 -2.88 -6.14
N VAL A 257 10.40 -3.36 -6.03
CA VAL A 257 11.54 -2.72 -6.70
C VAL A 257 11.39 -2.75 -8.22
N GLY A 258 10.98 -3.88 -8.78
CA GLY A 258 10.69 -4.01 -10.21
C GLY A 258 9.58 -3.06 -10.68
N TRP A 259 8.53 -2.87 -9.86
CA TRP A 259 7.50 -1.89 -10.13
C TRP A 259 8.06 -0.45 -10.14
N ILE A 260 8.91 -0.07 -9.19
CA ILE A 260 9.60 1.24 -9.19
C ILE A 260 10.40 1.45 -10.48
N PHE A 261 11.11 0.42 -10.96
CA PHE A 261 11.85 0.53 -12.24
C PHE A 261 10.90 0.74 -13.42
N ALA A 262 9.74 0.09 -13.45
CA ALA A 262 8.74 0.33 -14.48
C ALA A 262 8.22 1.78 -14.44
N VAL A 263 7.95 2.33 -13.26
CA VAL A 263 7.55 3.74 -13.07
C VAL A 263 8.67 4.70 -13.52
N LEU A 264 9.92 4.43 -13.14
CA LEU A 264 11.08 5.22 -13.59
C LEU A 264 11.24 5.19 -15.11
N TYR A 265 11.07 4.04 -15.75
CA TYR A 265 11.11 3.95 -17.22
C TYR A 265 10.01 4.79 -17.86
N GLN A 266 8.78 4.74 -17.34
CA GLN A 266 7.67 5.55 -17.86
C GLN A 266 8.01 7.05 -17.86
N ALA A 267 8.62 7.54 -16.77
CA ALA A 267 8.99 8.93 -16.61
C ALA A 267 10.24 9.34 -17.39
N THR A 268 11.26 8.48 -17.42
CA THR A 268 12.61 8.84 -17.93
C THR A 268 12.92 8.35 -19.31
N ARG A 269 12.25 7.28 -19.77
CA ARG A 269 12.55 6.53 -21.00
C ARG A 269 13.99 5.95 -21.03
N ASP A 270 14.62 5.78 -19.86
CA ASP A 270 15.94 5.18 -19.73
C ASP A 270 15.79 3.64 -19.73
N GLU A 271 16.34 2.99 -20.77
CA GLU A 271 16.28 1.52 -20.96
C GLU A 271 16.91 0.73 -19.80
N LEU A 272 17.79 1.35 -19.02
CA LEU A 272 18.34 0.74 -17.81
C LEU A 272 17.22 0.25 -16.89
N PHE A 273 16.18 1.09 -16.70
CA PHE A 273 15.08 0.79 -15.80
C PHE A 273 14.11 -0.26 -16.39
N LEU A 274 13.86 -0.21 -17.70
CA LEU A 274 13.05 -1.26 -18.34
C LEU A 274 13.71 -2.63 -18.23
N ASN A 275 15.00 -2.69 -18.48
CA ASN A 275 15.76 -3.94 -18.38
C ASN A 275 15.77 -4.45 -16.93
N ALA A 276 15.98 -3.57 -15.93
CA ALA A 276 15.93 -3.95 -14.52
C ALA A 276 14.52 -4.43 -14.08
N ALA A 277 13.45 -3.80 -14.59
CA ALA A 277 12.09 -4.28 -14.35
C ALA A 277 11.81 -5.65 -14.97
N ARG A 278 12.34 -5.90 -16.16
CA ARG A 278 12.27 -7.23 -16.82
C ARG A 278 13.05 -8.28 -16.04
N ASP A 279 14.25 -7.97 -15.59
CA ASP A 279 15.06 -8.87 -14.76
C ASP A 279 14.33 -9.26 -13.47
N ALA A 280 13.68 -8.29 -12.82
CA ALA A 280 12.85 -8.55 -11.64
C ALA A 280 11.65 -9.46 -11.95
N ALA A 281 10.96 -9.22 -13.07
CA ALA A 281 9.84 -10.03 -13.51
C ALA A 281 10.28 -11.46 -13.88
N ASP A 282 11.39 -11.62 -14.58
CA ASP A 282 11.92 -12.94 -14.96
C ASP A 282 12.32 -13.77 -13.72
N TYR A 283 12.92 -13.15 -12.71
CA TYR A 283 13.17 -13.80 -11.41
C TYR A 283 11.88 -14.27 -10.74
N LEU A 284 10.86 -13.41 -10.63
CA LEU A 284 9.58 -13.76 -9.99
C LEU A 284 8.85 -14.87 -10.74
N MET A 285 8.88 -14.84 -12.08
CA MET A 285 8.30 -15.90 -12.92
C MET A 285 9.04 -17.24 -12.74
N ALA A 286 10.37 -17.22 -12.56
CA ALA A 286 11.17 -18.41 -12.31
C ALA A 286 10.94 -19.03 -10.92
N LEU A 287 10.49 -18.23 -9.94
CA LEU A 287 10.12 -18.72 -8.60
C LEU A 287 8.69 -19.23 -8.51
N ALA A 288 7.82 -18.86 -9.45
CA ALA A 288 6.39 -19.16 -9.36
C ALA A 288 6.12 -20.67 -9.31
N VAL A 289 5.19 -21.06 -8.46
CA VAL A 289 4.77 -22.45 -8.26
C VAL A 289 3.31 -22.59 -8.69
N GLY A 290 3.01 -23.57 -9.51
CA GLY A 290 1.68 -23.85 -10.05
C GLY A 290 1.77 -24.44 -11.45
N ASP A 291 0.78 -24.12 -12.29
CA ASP A 291 0.67 -24.61 -13.67
C ASP A 291 0.35 -23.47 -14.65
N ASP A 292 -0.03 -23.81 -15.88
CA ASP A 292 -0.31 -22.84 -16.93
C ASP A 292 -1.55 -21.97 -16.66
N ASP A 293 -2.43 -22.36 -15.72
CA ASP A 293 -3.65 -21.63 -15.36
C ASP A 293 -3.50 -20.77 -14.11
N ALA A 294 -2.82 -21.26 -13.07
CA ALA A 294 -2.72 -20.58 -11.79
C ALA A 294 -1.37 -20.79 -11.12
N VAL A 295 -0.82 -19.70 -10.57
CA VAL A 295 0.48 -19.71 -9.88
C VAL A 295 0.45 -18.84 -8.62
N LEU A 296 1.32 -19.18 -7.67
CA LEU A 296 1.67 -18.34 -6.54
C LEU A 296 3.19 -18.12 -6.51
N VAL A 297 3.61 -16.95 -6.05
CA VAL A 297 5.02 -16.66 -5.78
C VAL A 297 5.28 -16.89 -4.30
N PRO A 298 6.36 -17.59 -3.92
CA PRO A 298 6.71 -17.83 -2.54
C PRO A 298 6.79 -16.55 -1.70
N TYR A 299 6.48 -16.66 -0.41
CA TYR A 299 6.59 -15.55 0.53
C TYR A 299 8.04 -15.11 0.72
N LEU A 300 8.94 -16.10 0.82
CA LEU A 300 10.37 -15.93 1.09
C LEU A 300 11.19 -16.73 0.07
N ASP A 301 12.40 -16.26 -0.19
CA ASP A 301 13.44 -17.04 -0.89
C ASP A 301 14.71 -17.09 -0.03
N SER A 302 15.55 -18.08 -0.30
CA SER A 302 16.86 -18.26 0.29
C SER A 302 17.81 -18.84 -0.75
N LEU A 303 18.99 -18.24 -0.84
CA LEU A 303 20.01 -18.72 -1.79
C LEU A 303 20.55 -20.10 -1.42
N GLU A 304 20.54 -20.46 -0.15
CA GLU A 304 21.05 -21.74 0.33
C GLU A 304 19.98 -22.84 0.30
N ARG A 305 18.75 -22.52 0.67
CA ARG A 305 17.64 -23.46 0.87
C ARG A 305 16.60 -23.42 -0.22
N GLY A 306 16.63 -22.39 -1.07
CA GLY A 306 15.60 -22.09 -2.06
C GLY A 306 14.33 -21.50 -1.49
N PRO A 307 13.31 -21.29 -2.33
CA PRO A 307 12.08 -20.62 -1.95
C PRO A 307 11.27 -21.42 -0.91
N SER A 308 10.61 -20.71 0.00
CA SER A 308 9.69 -21.29 0.97
C SER A 308 8.42 -21.80 0.25
N THR A 309 8.11 -23.07 0.45
CA THR A 309 6.89 -23.70 -0.09
C THR A 309 5.87 -24.08 1.00
N GLU A 310 6.14 -23.74 2.26
CA GLU A 310 5.30 -24.13 3.39
C GLU A 310 3.97 -23.33 3.41
N PHE A 311 3.98 -22.08 2.99
CA PHE A 311 2.79 -21.26 2.85
C PHE A 311 3.01 -20.12 1.86
N TYR A 312 1.90 -19.60 1.33
CA TYR A 312 1.89 -18.47 0.40
C TYR A 312 1.05 -17.35 0.97
N TYR A 313 1.65 -16.18 1.05
CA TYR A 313 0.91 -14.96 1.37
C TYR A 313 0.04 -14.58 0.17
N LEU A 314 -1.20 -14.10 0.38
CA LEU A 314 -2.11 -13.83 -0.75
C LEU A 314 -2.39 -12.34 -0.99
N SER A 315 -2.23 -11.49 0.03
CA SER A 315 -2.60 -10.09 -0.06
C SER A 315 -1.48 -9.19 -0.60
N THR A 316 -1.64 -7.87 -0.52
CA THR A 316 -0.84 -6.88 -1.25
C THR A 316 0.63 -6.87 -0.85
N CYS A 317 0.96 -6.86 0.44
CA CYS A 317 2.36 -6.66 0.84
C CYS A 317 3.30 -7.79 0.39
N HIS A 318 2.88 -9.05 0.50
CA HIS A 318 3.77 -10.20 0.26
C HIS A 318 3.14 -11.29 -0.61
N GLY A 319 2.09 -11.00 -1.34
CA GLY A 319 1.38 -12.00 -2.15
C GLY A 319 1.06 -11.54 -3.57
N PRO A 320 0.29 -12.35 -4.30
CA PRO A 320 -0.05 -12.09 -5.69
C PRO A 320 -0.67 -10.72 -5.94
N SER A 321 -1.48 -10.21 -4.99
CA SER A 321 -2.15 -8.92 -5.14
C SER A 321 -1.17 -7.74 -5.33
N GLY A 322 -0.03 -7.77 -4.64
CA GLY A 322 1.02 -6.76 -4.85
C GLY A 322 2.02 -7.18 -5.92
N THR A 323 2.33 -8.49 -5.99
CA THR A 323 3.27 -9.00 -6.98
C THR A 323 2.79 -8.75 -8.41
N SER A 324 1.47 -8.71 -8.66
CA SER A 324 0.91 -8.40 -9.98
C SER A 324 1.28 -7.00 -10.50
N LEU A 325 1.55 -6.03 -9.62
CA LEU A 325 1.79 -4.63 -9.99
C LEU A 325 2.95 -4.43 -10.97
N VAL A 326 4.06 -5.13 -10.79
CA VAL A 326 5.18 -5.05 -11.73
C VAL A 326 4.81 -5.60 -13.11
N PHE A 327 4.03 -6.69 -13.16
CA PHE A 327 3.58 -7.29 -14.41
C PHE A 327 2.50 -6.46 -15.11
N GLU A 328 1.58 -5.87 -14.35
CA GLU A 328 0.61 -4.90 -14.87
C GLU A 328 1.32 -3.70 -15.52
N ALA A 329 2.32 -3.14 -14.84
CA ALA A 329 3.11 -2.03 -15.35
C ALA A 329 3.90 -2.42 -16.61
N LEU A 330 4.59 -3.57 -16.59
CA LEU A 330 5.33 -4.06 -17.75
C LEU A 330 4.41 -4.33 -18.95
N TYR A 331 3.22 -4.91 -18.74
CA TYR A 331 2.26 -5.11 -19.82
C TYR A 331 1.82 -3.78 -20.44
N LYS A 332 1.49 -2.78 -19.63
CA LYS A 332 1.10 -1.45 -20.12
C LYS A 332 2.20 -0.74 -20.91
N ILE A 333 3.46 -0.92 -20.48
CA ILE A 333 4.63 -0.32 -21.10
C ILE A 333 5.00 -1.01 -22.42
N THR A 334 5.00 -2.35 -22.43
CA THR A 334 5.58 -3.14 -23.52
C THR A 334 4.56 -3.77 -24.47
N GLY A 335 3.34 -3.99 -23.99
CA GLY A 335 2.32 -4.78 -24.70
C GLY A 335 2.60 -6.29 -24.72
N GLU A 336 3.65 -6.77 -24.04
CA GLU A 336 4.01 -8.17 -24.02
C GLU A 336 2.97 -9.01 -23.27
N LYS A 337 2.28 -9.89 -23.99
CA LYS A 337 1.19 -10.71 -23.43
C LYS A 337 1.61 -11.60 -22.27
N ARG A 338 2.88 -12.04 -22.22
CA ARG A 338 3.40 -12.88 -21.12
C ARG A 338 3.16 -12.27 -19.74
N TYR A 339 3.21 -10.94 -19.62
CA TYR A 339 2.98 -10.24 -18.36
C TYR A 339 1.50 -10.23 -17.99
N LEU A 340 0.61 -9.97 -18.95
CA LEU A 340 -0.84 -10.05 -18.73
C LEU A 340 -1.28 -11.47 -18.36
N ASP A 341 -0.75 -12.47 -19.04
CA ASP A 341 -1.05 -13.86 -18.73
C ASP A 341 -0.55 -14.25 -17.33
N PHE A 342 0.59 -13.72 -16.92
CA PHE A 342 1.08 -13.94 -15.56
C PHE A 342 0.23 -13.26 -14.48
N VAL A 343 -0.28 -12.04 -14.72
CA VAL A 343 -1.26 -11.38 -13.84
C VAL A 343 -2.53 -12.23 -13.66
N ARG A 344 -3.06 -12.80 -14.75
CA ARG A 344 -4.20 -13.73 -14.70
C ARG A 344 -3.91 -14.95 -13.82
N ARG A 345 -2.76 -15.57 -14.08
CA ARG A 345 -2.31 -16.78 -13.35
C ARG A 345 -2.11 -16.50 -11.86
N LEU A 346 -1.54 -15.35 -11.49
CA LEU A 346 -1.42 -14.91 -10.09
C LEU A 346 -2.79 -14.76 -9.42
N SER A 347 -3.74 -14.10 -10.09
CA SER A 347 -5.09 -13.91 -9.55
C SER A 347 -5.86 -15.23 -9.44
N ARG A 348 -5.72 -16.15 -10.40
CA ARG A 348 -6.26 -17.49 -10.29
C ARG A 348 -5.56 -18.33 -9.22
N GLY A 349 -4.30 -18.05 -8.92
CA GLY A 349 -3.61 -18.61 -7.76
C GLY A 349 -4.29 -18.28 -6.44
N ILE A 350 -4.75 -17.03 -6.27
CA ILE A 350 -5.56 -16.62 -5.10
C ILE A 350 -6.86 -17.43 -5.05
N ILE A 351 -7.57 -17.53 -6.17
CA ILE A 351 -8.82 -18.28 -6.29
C ILE A 351 -8.62 -19.76 -5.95
N ARG A 352 -7.58 -20.38 -6.52
CA ARG A 352 -7.25 -21.80 -6.30
C ARG A 352 -6.85 -22.08 -4.85
N ALA A 353 -6.27 -21.13 -4.15
CA ALA A 353 -5.99 -21.22 -2.71
C ALA A 353 -7.27 -21.17 -1.84
N GLY A 354 -8.43 -20.89 -2.44
CA GLY A 354 -9.75 -20.88 -1.78
C GLY A 354 -10.16 -19.51 -1.24
N ALA A 355 -9.40 -18.47 -1.47
CA ALA A 355 -9.79 -17.11 -1.06
C ALA A 355 -10.91 -16.57 -1.99
N PRO A 356 -11.83 -15.73 -1.45
CA PRO A 356 -11.80 -15.12 -0.12
C PRO A 356 -12.43 -15.96 1.00
N GLU A 357 -13.11 -17.06 0.71
CA GLU A 357 -13.97 -17.77 1.68
C GLU A 357 -13.19 -18.70 2.61
N HIS A 358 -12.04 -19.23 2.17
CA HIS A 358 -11.22 -20.15 2.94
C HIS A 358 -9.92 -19.48 3.39
N PHE A 359 -9.76 -19.37 4.70
CA PHE A 359 -8.48 -18.95 5.27
C PHE A 359 -7.47 -20.09 5.19
N SER A 360 -6.26 -19.75 4.83
CA SER A 360 -5.13 -20.67 4.73
C SER A 360 -3.93 -20.12 5.50
N ARG A 361 -2.91 -20.93 5.67
CA ARG A 361 -1.63 -20.45 6.17
C ARG A 361 -1.07 -19.42 5.18
N GLY A 362 -0.92 -18.16 5.62
CA GLY A 362 -0.54 -17.02 4.77
C GLY A 362 -1.72 -16.17 4.24
N TYR A 363 -2.95 -16.61 4.48
CA TYR A 363 -4.14 -15.81 4.30
C TYR A 363 -5.02 -15.89 5.54
N TRP A 364 -5.00 -14.85 6.32
CA TRP A 364 -5.72 -14.76 7.59
C TRP A 364 -6.96 -13.87 7.46
N PRO A 365 -7.91 -13.97 8.39
CA PRO A 365 -9.06 -13.07 8.47
C PRO A 365 -8.63 -11.67 8.92
N SER A 366 -7.68 -11.08 8.21
CA SER A 366 -7.23 -9.72 8.44
C SER A 366 -8.04 -8.76 7.59
N HIS A 367 -8.45 -7.66 8.20
CA HIS A 367 -9.27 -6.62 7.57
C HIS A 367 -8.40 -5.40 7.26
N ALA A 368 -7.31 -5.66 6.54
CA ALA A 368 -6.30 -4.67 6.16
C ALA A 368 -6.09 -4.68 4.64
N LEU A 369 -6.01 -3.50 4.04
CA LEU A 369 -5.69 -3.34 2.62
C LEU A 369 -4.31 -3.94 2.31
N CYS A 370 -3.37 -3.79 3.22
CA CYS A 370 -2.01 -4.32 3.11
C CYS A 370 -1.99 -5.86 3.16
N CYS A 371 -2.59 -6.48 4.20
CA CYS A 371 -2.35 -7.89 4.50
C CYS A 371 -3.61 -8.76 4.49
N GLY A 372 -4.76 -8.25 4.10
CA GLY A 372 -6.04 -8.96 4.25
C GLY A 372 -6.94 -8.96 3.04
N THR A 373 -8.18 -9.28 3.30
CA THR A 373 -9.24 -9.41 2.28
C THR A 373 -9.44 -8.17 1.40
N PRO A 374 -9.38 -6.92 1.93
CA PRO A 374 -9.48 -5.73 1.07
C PRO A 374 -8.40 -5.65 -0.02
N GLY A 375 -7.18 -6.13 0.25
CA GLY A 375 -6.12 -6.19 -0.77
C GLY A 375 -6.42 -7.18 -1.89
N LEU A 376 -7.12 -8.28 -1.60
CA LEU A 376 -7.61 -9.21 -2.63
C LEU A 376 -8.70 -8.54 -3.49
N LEU A 377 -9.60 -7.78 -2.87
CA LEU A 377 -10.63 -7.02 -3.59
C LEU A 377 -10.00 -6.04 -4.58
N GLU A 378 -8.99 -5.27 -4.14
CA GLU A 378 -8.24 -4.36 -5.02
C GLU A 378 -7.59 -5.11 -6.20
N ASN A 379 -7.01 -6.29 -5.96
CA ASN A 379 -6.43 -7.12 -7.02
C ASN A 379 -7.49 -7.53 -8.05
N PHE A 380 -8.62 -8.11 -7.62
CA PHE A 380 -9.64 -8.56 -8.55
C PHE A 380 -10.27 -7.40 -9.33
N VAL A 381 -10.49 -6.26 -8.69
CA VAL A 381 -10.94 -5.03 -9.37
C VAL A 381 -9.92 -4.58 -10.43
N ALA A 382 -8.64 -4.55 -10.10
CA ALA A 382 -7.59 -4.13 -11.02
C ALA A 382 -7.47 -5.07 -12.23
N VAL A 383 -7.48 -6.38 -11.98
CA VAL A 383 -7.39 -7.38 -13.07
C VAL A 383 -8.63 -7.36 -13.95
N TYR A 384 -9.83 -7.19 -13.38
CA TYR A 384 -11.04 -6.97 -14.16
C TYR A 384 -10.92 -5.73 -15.06
N ARG A 385 -10.48 -4.60 -14.53
CA ARG A 385 -10.27 -3.38 -15.31
C ARG A 385 -9.24 -3.55 -16.43
N LEU A 386 -8.24 -4.39 -16.20
CA LEU A 386 -7.15 -4.65 -17.16
C LEU A 386 -7.58 -5.61 -18.28
N THR A 387 -8.42 -6.60 -17.95
CA THR A 387 -8.75 -7.72 -18.86
C THR A 387 -10.16 -7.69 -19.42
N GLY A 388 -11.12 -7.09 -18.69
CA GLY A 388 -12.54 -7.18 -18.96
C GLY A 388 -13.17 -8.55 -18.62
N GLU A 389 -12.41 -9.47 -18.01
CA GLU A 389 -12.87 -10.83 -17.75
C GLU A 389 -13.84 -10.88 -16.58
N GLN A 390 -15.04 -11.40 -16.84
CA GLN A 390 -16.15 -11.45 -15.86
C GLN A 390 -15.79 -12.26 -14.61
N GLU A 391 -14.97 -13.29 -14.72
CA GLU A 391 -14.45 -14.09 -13.61
C GLU A 391 -13.90 -13.21 -12.48
N PHE A 392 -13.07 -12.24 -12.81
CA PHE A 392 -12.45 -11.37 -11.80
C PHE A 392 -13.43 -10.37 -11.18
N LEU A 393 -14.44 -9.90 -11.93
CA LEU A 393 -15.51 -9.10 -11.36
C LEU A 393 -16.38 -9.90 -10.40
N ASP A 394 -16.66 -11.16 -10.72
CA ASP A 394 -17.44 -12.04 -9.85
C ASP A 394 -16.68 -12.33 -8.55
N TYR A 395 -15.36 -12.58 -8.62
CA TYR A 395 -14.52 -12.71 -7.43
C TYR A 395 -14.35 -11.39 -6.66
N ALA A 396 -14.33 -10.25 -7.34
CA ALA A 396 -14.34 -8.95 -6.67
C ALA A 396 -15.62 -8.78 -5.82
N LYS A 397 -16.80 -9.12 -6.37
CA LYS A 397 -18.07 -9.07 -5.62
C LYS A 397 -18.09 -10.05 -4.43
N ARG A 398 -17.64 -11.29 -4.64
CA ARG A 398 -17.53 -12.29 -3.55
C ARG A 398 -16.58 -11.82 -2.45
N THR A 399 -15.47 -11.20 -2.83
CA THR A 399 -14.51 -10.62 -1.88
C THR A 399 -15.11 -9.43 -1.12
N ALA A 400 -15.90 -8.59 -1.79
CA ALA A 400 -16.62 -7.50 -1.15
C ALA A 400 -17.66 -8.03 -0.13
N ASP A 401 -18.38 -9.10 -0.45
CA ASP A 401 -19.31 -9.76 0.48
C ASP A 401 -18.57 -10.25 1.73
N THR A 402 -17.39 -10.83 1.55
CA THR A 402 -16.52 -11.26 2.66
C THR A 402 -16.05 -10.07 3.50
N VAL A 403 -15.57 -8.98 2.87
CA VAL A 403 -15.21 -7.75 3.58
C VAL A 403 -16.38 -7.22 4.41
N ILE A 404 -17.57 -7.16 3.84
CA ILE A 404 -18.77 -6.67 4.55
C ILE A 404 -19.17 -7.63 5.67
N GLY A 405 -19.09 -8.94 5.43
CA GLY A 405 -19.46 -9.97 6.40
C GLY A 405 -18.65 -9.92 7.70
N PHE A 406 -17.43 -9.41 7.65
CA PHE A 406 -16.57 -9.23 8.83
C PHE A 406 -16.70 -7.87 9.50
N SER A 407 -17.53 -6.99 8.98
CA SER A 407 -17.74 -5.68 9.59
C SER A 407 -18.62 -5.77 10.83
N HIS A 408 -18.37 -4.87 11.76
CA HIS A 408 -19.21 -4.67 12.93
C HIS A 408 -20.00 -3.37 12.77
N VAL A 409 -21.32 -3.50 12.80
CA VAL A 409 -22.21 -2.34 12.92
C VAL A 409 -22.35 -2.07 14.40
N ASP A 410 -22.17 -0.83 14.81
CA ASP A 410 -22.33 -0.45 16.18
C ASP A 410 -23.79 -0.55 16.62
N ASP A 411 -24.10 -1.71 17.20
CA ASP A 411 -25.26 -1.86 18.07
C ASP A 411 -24.92 -1.21 19.41
N VAL A 412 -25.71 -0.28 19.77
CA VAL A 412 -25.52 0.79 20.75
C VAL A 412 -25.14 0.33 22.17
N ALA A 413 -25.32 -0.94 22.53
CA ALA A 413 -25.30 -1.37 23.92
C ALA A 413 -23.90 -1.37 24.58
N ASP A 414 -22.85 -1.73 23.84
CA ASP A 414 -21.50 -1.93 24.39
C ASP A 414 -20.41 -1.04 23.76
N ASN A 415 -20.80 -0.08 22.93
CA ASN A 415 -19.87 0.72 22.18
C ASN A 415 -19.53 2.03 22.92
N ILE A 416 -18.22 2.20 23.19
CA ILE A 416 -17.69 3.45 23.77
C ILE A 416 -18.00 4.69 22.91
N TYR A 417 -18.23 4.50 21.60
CA TYR A 417 -18.46 5.58 20.63
C TYR A 417 -19.94 5.93 20.41
N LYS A 418 -20.88 5.10 20.85
CA LYS A 418 -22.36 5.31 20.84
C LYS A 418 -22.91 6.01 19.60
N THR A 419 -22.42 5.62 18.41
CA THR A 419 -22.79 6.27 17.15
C THR A 419 -23.70 5.33 16.36
N GLU A 420 -24.95 5.75 16.13
CA GLU A 420 -25.89 4.98 15.32
C GLU A 420 -25.44 4.87 13.86
N ASN A 421 -25.67 3.70 13.26
CA ASN A 421 -25.32 3.41 11.86
C ASN A 421 -23.85 3.67 11.53
N ALA A 422 -22.95 3.42 12.44
CA ALA A 422 -21.51 3.44 12.23
C ALA A 422 -20.99 2.02 12.04
N ARG A 423 -19.93 1.86 11.24
CA ARG A 423 -19.36 0.57 10.88
C ARG A 423 -17.85 0.58 10.99
N ARG A 424 -17.30 -0.51 11.52
CA ARG A 424 -15.86 -0.70 11.65
C ARG A 424 -15.46 -2.15 11.36
N TRP A 425 -14.17 -2.37 11.22
CA TRP A 425 -13.56 -3.69 11.11
C TRP A 425 -12.51 -3.85 12.20
N LEU A 426 -12.55 -4.99 12.86
CA LEU A 426 -11.54 -5.38 13.83
C LEU A 426 -10.32 -5.93 13.09
N GLY A 427 -9.13 -5.59 13.54
CA GLY A 427 -7.88 -6.09 13.00
C GLY A 427 -6.97 -6.63 14.11
N ASN A 428 -5.98 -7.41 13.71
CA ASN A 428 -4.93 -7.90 14.59
C ASN A 428 -3.67 -8.24 13.79
N TRP A 429 -2.60 -8.48 14.51
CA TRP A 429 -1.34 -8.92 13.92
C TRP A 429 -1.23 -10.45 13.98
N TRP A 430 -2.03 -11.14 13.18
CA TRP A 430 -2.18 -12.60 13.18
C TRP A 430 -0.88 -13.38 13.20
N ARG A 431 0.17 -12.84 12.59
CA ARG A 431 1.48 -13.52 12.53
C ARG A 431 2.21 -13.54 13.85
N THR A 432 2.00 -12.53 14.69
CA THR A 432 2.79 -12.29 15.90
C THR A 432 1.95 -12.26 17.17
N ILE A 433 0.85 -11.53 17.16
CA ILE A 433 -0.01 -11.32 18.33
C ILE A 433 -1.50 -11.49 17.92
N PRO A 434 -1.93 -12.72 17.56
CA PRO A 434 -3.30 -12.95 17.04
C PRO A 434 -4.41 -12.66 18.05
N GLN A 435 -4.11 -12.68 19.34
CA GLN A 435 -5.05 -12.37 20.43
C GLN A 435 -5.25 -10.88 20.67
N ASP A 436 -4.38 -10.04 20.13
CA ASP A 436 -4.44 -8.58 20.26
C ASP A 436 -5.33 -8.01 19.16
N VAL A 437 -6.64 -7.95 19.44
CA VAL A 437 -7.67 -7.54 18.49
C VAL A 437 -8.10 -6.12 18.78
N HIS A 438 -7.91 -5.23 17.83
CA HIS A 438 -8.24 -3.81 17.94
C HIS A 438 -8.96 -3.31 16.70
N THR A 439 -9.54 -2.11 16.81
CA THR A 439 -10.02 -1.37 15.66
C THR A 439 -8.96 -0.37 15.20
N TYR A 440 -8.60 -0.46 13.93
CA TYR A 440 -7.71 0.52 13.30
C TYR A 440 -8.49 1.43 12.37
N THR A 441 -8.09 2.70 12.30
CA THR A 441 -8.75 3.72 11.47
C THR A 441 -8.14 3.86 10.06
N GLY A 442 -6.85 3.57 9.93
CA GLY A 442 -6.02 3.89 8.77
C GLY A 442 -6.40 3.24 7.45
N LEU A 443 -5.73 3.67 6.38
CA LEU A 443 -6.00 3.19 5.02
C LEU A 443 -5.47 1.77 4.80
N TYR A 444 -4.20 1.50 5.11
CA TYR A 444 -3.62 0.19 4.82
C TYR A 444 -3.89 -0.87 5.89
N ILE A 445 -4.25 -0.47 7.13
CA ILE A 445 -4.45 -1.40 8.23
C ILE A 445 -5.83 -1.32 8.89
N GLY A 446 -6.75 -0.48 8.43
CA GLY A 446 -7.96 -0.23 9.21
C GLY A 446 -9.24 -0.03 8.42
N THR A 447 -10.19 0.56 9.10
CA THR A 447 -11.57 0.78 8.62
C THR A 447 -11.62 1.59 7.33
N ALA A 448 -10.77 2.61 7.18
CA ALA A 448 -10.68 3.39 5.95
C ALA A 448 -10.35 2.51 4.73
N GLY A 449 -9.42 1.54 4.88
CA GLY A 449 -9.01 0.65 3.79
C GLY A 449 -10.09 -0.35 3.38
N ASN A 450 -10.86 -0.85 4.34
CA ASN A 450 -11.99 -1.73 4.03
C ASN A 450 -13.05 -0.98 3.21
N ALA A 451 -13.44 0.20 3.65
CA ALA A 451 -14.38 1.04 2.92
C ALA A 451 -13.84 1.51 1.57
N TRP A 452 -12.54 1.83 1.49
CA TRP A 452 -11.83 2.18 0.27
C TRP A 452 -11.97 1.10 -0.80
N SER A 453 -11.75 -0.17 -0.46
CA SER A 453 -11.82 -1.28 -1.41
C SER A 453 -13.24 -1.49 -1.96
N LEU A 454 -14.27 -1.26 -1.14
CA LEU A 454 -15.67 -1.26 -1.62
C LEU A 454 -15.92 -0.13 -2.64
N LEU A 455 -15.35 1.06 -2.42
CA LEU A 455 -15.45 2.17 -3.37
C LEU A 455 -14.66 1.90 -4.66
N SER A 456 -13.59 1.11 -4.63
CA SER A 456 -12.89 0.64 -5.83
C SER A 456 -13.82 -0.22 -6.70
N LEU A 457 -14.57 -1.13 -6.06
CA LEU A 457 -15.57 -1.94 -6.77
C LEU A 457 -16.70 -1.07 -7.34
N VAL A 458 -17.18 -0.06 -6.60
CA VAL A 458 -18.15 0.92 -7.13
C VAL A 458 -17.63 1.57 -8.40
N GLY A 459 -16.37 2.02 -8.40
CA GLY A 459 -15.73 2.61 -9.58
C GLY A 459 -15.68 1.64 -10.76
N ALA A 460 -15.35 0.35 -10.51
CA ALA A 460 -15.35 -0.66 -11.57
C ALA A 460 -16.75 -0.93 -12.15
N LEU A 461 -17.76 -0.99 -11.29
CA LEU A 461 -19.15 -1.24 -11.69
C LEU A 461 -19.77 -0.06 -12.46
N LYS A 462 -19.31 1.17 -12.22
CA LYS A 462 -19.78 2.39 -12.90
C LYS A 462 -18.89 2.82 -14.07
N ASP A 463 -17.78 2.13 -14.30
CA ASP A 463 -16.72 2.55 -15.22
C ASP A 463 -16.18 3.96 -14.91
N GLU A 464 -16.06 4.26 -13.61
CA GLU A 464 -15.54 5.55 -13.11
C GLU A 464 -14.17 5.35 -12.49
N LYS A 465 -13.32 6.40 -12.55
CA LYS A 465 -12.01 6.44 -11.89
C LYS A 465 -12.06 7.47 -10.76
N TYR A 466 -11.54 7.08 -9.61
CA TYR A 466 -11.39 7.92 -8.43
C TYR A 466 -9.92 8.05 -8.05
N VAL A 467 -9.63 8.91 -7.08
CA VAL A 467 -8.29 8.98 -6.48
C VAL A 467 -7.84 7.59 -6.03
N ASP A 468 -6.58 7.25 -6.28
CA ASP A 468 -6.07 5.92 -6.01
C ASP A 468 -4.88 5.94 -5.04
N THR A 469 -4.52 4.75 -4.54
CA THR A 469 -3.31 4.54 -3.76
C THR A 469 -2.08 4.82 -4.62
N PRO A 470 -0.92 5.12 -4.00
CA PRO A 470 0.30 5.44 -4.75
C PRO A 470 0.63 4.40 -5.82
N GLU A 471 0.61 3.12 -5.46
CA GLU A 471 0.94 2.00 -6.35
C GLU A 471 -0.08 1.78 -7.48
N ARG A 472 -1.27 2.32 -7.34
CA ARG A 472 -2.34 2.27 -8.35
C ARG A 472 -2.50 3.57 -9.14
N SER A 473 -1.87 4.66 -8.70
CA SER A 473 -1.97 5.99 -9.34
C SER A 473 -1.07 6.14 -10.57
N TYR A 474 -0.05 5.30 -10.72
CA TYR A 474 0.91 5.34 -11.84
C TYR A 474 0.53 4.31 -12.91
N HIS A 475 -0.10 4.81 -13.97
CA HIS A 475 -0.57 3.96 -15.08
C HIS A 475 -0.34 4.61 -16.45
#